data_9225f6bc2d7d062e56f1b54e7d5acbc3
#
_entry.id   9225f6bc2d7d062e56f1b54e7d5acbc3
#
_cell.length_a   1.000
_cell.length_b   1.000
_cell.length_c   1.000
_cell.angle_alpha   90.00
_cell.angle_beta   90.00
_cell.angle_gamma   90.00
#
_symmetry.space_group_name_H-M   'P 1'
#
loop_
_entity.id
_entity.type
_entity.pdbx_description
1 polymer ?
#
loop_
_entity_poly.entity_id
_entity_poly.type
_entity_poly.pdbx_seq_one_letter_code
_entity_poly.pdbx_strand_id
1 'polypeptide(L)'
;MSRKNRAPKREVLADPLYISKIVTRLINRVMLDGKRGTAATIVYDAFEQIKEATGNDALEVFETAMDNIMPVLEVRARRVGGSNYQVPVEVRPERRITLGLRWLVNASRARGEHTMKERLAKEIMDAANNTGAAVKKREDTHKMAEANRAFAHFRW
;
A
#
# COMPACT_ATOMS: atom_id res chain seq x y z
N MET A 1 13.99 21.31 6.64
CA MET A 1 14.44 20.13 5.86
C MET A 1 15.92 20.29 5.53
N SER A 2 16.71 19.24 5.72
CA SER A 2 18.12 19.25 5.32
C SER A 2 18.24 19.24 3.80
N ARG A 3 18.96 20.18 3.24
CA ARG A 3 19.26 20.24 1.80
C ARG A 3 20.53 19.46 1.44
N LYS A 4 21.43 19.22 2.39
CA LYS A 4 22.74 18.59 2.16
C LYS A 4 22.71 17.08 2.39
N ASN A 5 22.02 16.61 3.42
CA ASN A 5 22.06 15.22 3.81
C ASN A 5 20.64 14.61 3.85
N ARG A 6 20.51 13.44 3.27
CA ARG A 6 19.31 12.62 3.41
C ARG A 6 19.40 11.87 4.74
N ALA A 7 18.33 11.91 5.54
CA ALA A 7 18.27 11.13 6.77
C ALA A 7 18.50 9.63 6.51
N PRO A 8 19.29 8.94 7.35
CA PRO A 8 19.48 7.51 7.21
C PRO A 8 18.16 6.77 7.36
N LYS A 9 17.96 5.74 6.55
CA LYS A 9 16.77 4.89 6.65
C LYS A 9 16.91 4.00 7.87
N ARG A 10 15.89 4.02 8.74
CA ARG A 10 15.82 3.09 9.87
C ARG A 10 15.42 1.70 9.38
N GLU A 11 16.10 0.68 9.88
CA GLU A 11 15.68 -0.67 9.65
C GLU A 11 14.37 -0.96 10.39
N VAL A 12 13.47 -1.66 9.71
CA VAL A 12 12.23 -2.16 10.30
C VAL A 12 12.49 -3.59 10.73
N LEU A 13 12.28 -3.88 12.02
CA LEU A 13 12.36 -5.24 12.55
C LEU A 13 11.19 -6.08 12.00
N ALA A 14 11.47 -7.35 11.75
CA ALA A 14 10.42 -8.29 11.35
C ALA A 14 9.39 -8.48 12.48
N ASP A 15 8.14 -8.74 12.10
CA ASP A 15 7.10 -9.06 13.06
C ASP A 15 7.40 -10.38 13.78
N PRO A 16 7.24 -10.46 15.11
CA PRO A 16 7.59 -11.68 15.86
C PRO A 16 6.71 -12.89 15.56
N LEU A 17 5.47 -12.71 15.13
CA LEU A 17 4.55 -13.82 14.81
C LEU A 17 4.70 -14.31 13.38
N TYR A 18 4.78 -13.39 12.43
CA TYR A 18 4.83 -13.72 10.99
C TYR A 18 6.24 -13.64 10.39
N ILE A 19 7.22 -13.18 11.17
CA ILE A 19 8.63 -13.04 10.77
C ILE A 19 8.77 -12.24 9.45
N SER A 20 7.90 -11.25 9.26
CA SER A 20 7.81 -10.46 8.04
C SER A 20 7.95 -8.96 8.31
N LYS A 21 8.84 -8.30 7.56
CA LYS A 21 9.02 -6.84 7.63
C LYS A 21 7.82 -6.09 7.05
N ILE A 22 7.10 -6.69 6.09
CA ILE A 22 5.91 -6.07 5.48
C ILE A 22 4.76 -6.04 6.49
N VAL A 23 4.59 -7.07 7.30
CA VAL A 23 3.58 -7.11 8.37
C VAL A 23 3.85 -6.01 9.40
N THR A 24 5.09 -5.81 9.81
CA THR A 24 5.46 -4.70 10.70
C THR A 24 5.11 -3.34 10.08
N ARG A 25 5.39 -3.16 8.80
CA ARG A 25 5.02 -1.93 8.07
C ARG A 25 3.51 -1.74 7.98
N LEU A 26 2.74 -2.82 7.82
CA LEU A 26 1.28 -2.78 7.85
C LEU A 26 0.76 -2.34 9.21
N ILE A 27 1.27 -2.92 10.31
CA ILE A 27 0.93 -2.52 11.68
C ILE A 27 1.22 -1.04 11.89
N ASN A 28 2.41 -0.57 11.50
CA ASN A 28 2.78 0.83 11.61
C ASN A 28 1.87 1.76 10.78
N ARG A 29 1.34 1.27 9.67
CA ARG A 29 0.43 2.05 8.82
C ARG A 29 -1.00 2.09 9.37
N VAL A 30 -1.47 1.02 9.97
CA VAL A 30 -2.78 0.95 10.64
C VAL A 30 -2.78 1.77 11.93
N MET A 31 -1.64 1.88 12.60
CA MET A 31 -1.48 2.57 13.88
C MET A 31 -1.95 4.03 13.81
N LEU A 32 -2.69 4.45 14.84
CA LEU A 32 -3.08 5.84 15.10
C LEU A 32 -2.58 6.22 16.51
N ASP A 33 -2.18 7.48 16.68
CA ASP A 33 -1.80 8.07 17.97
C ASP A 33 -0.71 7.28 18.74
N GLY A 34 0.15 6.58 18.01
CA GLY A 34 1.21 5.76 18.60
C GLY A 34 0.73 4.46 19.27
N LYS A 35 -0.54 4.09 19.14
CA LYS A 35 -1.15 2.89 19.75
C LYS A 35 -0.80 1.63 18.98
N ARG A 36 0.47 1.23 19.07
CA ARG A 36 0.98 0.07 18.32
C ARG A 36 0.36 -1.26 18.75
N GLY A 37 0.12 -1.47 20.04
CA GLY A 37 -0.50 -2.69 20.55
C GLY A 37 -1.90 -2.92 19.96
N THR A 38 -2.72 -1.87 19.91
CA THR A 38 -4.04 -1.91 19.29
C THR A 38 -3.95 -2.22 17.78
N ALA A 39 -3.04 -1.57 17.07
CA ALA A 39 -2.83 -1.82 15.65
C ALA A 39 -2.36 -3.25 15.37
N ALA A 40 -1.45 -3.79 16.19
CA ALA A 40 -0.99 -5.17 16.08
C ALA A 40 -2.14 -6.16 16.28
N THR A 41 -2.98 -5.97 17.29
CA THR A 41 -4.17 -6.80 17.53
C THR A 41 -5.12 -6.77 16.34
N ILE A 42 -5.39 -5.59 15.76
CA ILE A 42 -6.24 -5.46 14.57
C ILE A 42 -5.70 -6.28 13.41
N VAL A 43 -4.40 -6.18 13.14
CA VAL A 43 -3.75 -6.90 12.02
C VAL A 43 -3.76 -8.41 12.27
N TYR A 44 -3.44 -8.86 13.47
CA TYR A 44 -3.46 -10.29 13.81
C TYR A 44 -4.84 -10.89 13.73
N ASP A 45 -5.86 -10.21 14.26
CA ASP A 45 -7.26 -10.65 14.18
C ASP A 45 -7.75 -10.66 12.72
N ALA A 46 -7.34 -9.69 11.91
CA ALA A 46 -7.65 -9.67 10.49
C ALA A 46 -7.03 -10.88 9.76
N PHE A 47 -5.80 -11.23 10.07
CA PHE A 47 -5.12 -12.39 9.49
C PHE A 47 -5.76 -13.71 9.92
N GLU A 48 -6.21 -13.82 11.17
CA GLU A 48 -7.00 -14.97 11.63
C GLU A 48 -8.31 -15.11 10.83
N GLN A 49 -9.04 -14.02 10.65
CA GLN A 49 -10.26 -14.03 9.84
C GLN A 49 -10.00 -14.43 8.37
N ILE A 50 -8.89 -14.00 7.79
CA ILE A 50 -8.48 -14.42 6.43
C ILE A 50 -8.24 -15.92 6.39
N LYS A 51 -7.50 -16.46 7.36
CA LYS A 51 -7.22 -17.89 7.46
C LYS A 51 -8.49 -18.72 7.62
N GLU A 52 -9.41 -18.29 8.47
CA GLU A 52 -10.70 -18.95 8.66
C GLU A 52 -11.58 -18.92 7.40
N ALA A 53 -11.61 -17.79 6.70
CA ALA A 53 -12.46 -17.60 5.55
C ALA A 53 -11.92 -18.28 4.27
N THR A 54 -10.61 -18.28 4.08
CA THR A 54 -9.97 -18.80 2.86
C THR A 54 -9.39 -20.21 3.01
N GLY A 55 -9.09 -20.63 4.24
CA GLY A 55 -8.38 -21.88 4.53
C GLY A 55 -6.89 -21.86 4.15
N ASN A 56 -6.39 -20.76 3.61
CA ASN A 56 -5.01 -20.56 3.21
C ASN A 56 -4.21 -19.80 4.27
N ASP A 57 -2.88 -19.82 4.14
CA ASP A 57 -2.02 -19.01 5.01
C ASP A 57 -2.31 -17.51 4.77
N ALA A 58 -2.62 -16.80 5.86
CA ALA A 58 -2.96 -15.39 5.80
C ALA A 58 -1.82 -14.53 5.26
N LEU A 59 -0.56 -14.91 5.52
CA LEU A 59 0.61 -14.20 4.99
C LEU A 59 0.69 -14.31 3.47
N GLU A 60 0.48 -15.49 2.92
CA GLU A 60 0.48 -15.71 1.46
C GLU A 60 -0.64 -14.93 0.77
N VAL A 61 -1.85 -14.93 1.36
CA VAL A 61 -2.98 -14.14 0.86
C VAL A 61 -2.65 -12.65 0.88
N PHE A 62 -2.02 -12.18 1.96
CA PHE A 62 -1.60 -10.78 2.10
C PHE A 62 -0.52 -10.40 1.07
N GLU A 63 0.48 -11.25 0.86
CA GLU A 63 1.53 -11.02 -0.14
C GLU A 63 0.94 -10.96 -1.55
N THR A 64 0.04 -11.88 -1.91
CA THR A 64 -0.70 -11.86 -3.17
C THR A 64 -1.51 -10.56 -3.33
N ALA A 65 -2.21 -10.14 -2.29
CA ALA A 65 -2.94 -8.88 -2.26
C ALA A 65 -2.02 -7.68 -2.50
N MET A 66 -0.86 -7.65 -1.85
CA MET A 66 0.13 -6.58 -2.02
C MET A 66 0.66 -6.54 -3.46
N ASP A 67 0.96 -7.67 -4.06
CA ASP A 67 1.41 -7.74 -5.46
C ASP A 67 0.36 -7.15 -6.41
N ASN A 68 -0.92 -7.40 -6.13
CA ASN A 68 -2.04 -6.86 -6.92
C ASN A 68 -2.29 -5.35 -6.68
N ILE A 69 -1.88 -4.80 -5.54
CA ILE A 69 -2.10 -3.39 -5.19
C ILE A 69 -0.90 -2.52 -5.58
N MET A 70 0.32 -3.03 -5.48
CA MET A 70 1.53 -2.24 -5.69
C MET A 70 1.63 -1.70 -7.12
N PRO A 71 1.77 -0.37 -7.31
CA PRO A 71 1.87 0.22 -8.64
C PRO A 71 3.28 0.08 -9.21
N VAL A 72 3.39 -0.05 -10.52
CA VAL A 72 4.65 0.00 -11.27
C VAL A 72 4.95 1.43 -11.73
N LEU A 73 3.90 2.19 -12.05
CA LEU A 73 3.97 3.56 -12.54
C LEU A 73 3.19 4.50 -11.62
N GLU A 74 3.68 5.71 -11.47
CA GLU A 74 2.96 6.83 -10.85
C GLU A 74 3.08 8.08 -11.73
N VAL A 75 2.25 9.05 -11.47
CA VAL A 75 2.29 10.35 -12.17
C VAL A 75 2.84 11.40 -11.22
N ARG A 76 3.82 12.17 -11.67
CA ARG A 76 4.38 13.31 -10.93
C ARG A 76 4.17 14.59 -11.69
N ALA A 77 3.67 15.60 -10.98
CA ALA A 77 3.57 16.94 -11.52
C ALA A 77 4.97 17.54 -11.72
N ARG A 78 5.21 18.10 -12.90
CA ARG A 78 6.42 18.78 -13.25
C ARG A 78 6.14 20.07 -13.96
N ARG A 79 6.84 21.13 -13.59
CA ARG A 79 6.72 22.43 -14.22
C ARG A 79 7.79 22.58 -15.30
N VAL A 80 7.35 22.76 -16.53
CA VAL A 80 8.21 22.99 -17.69
C VAL A 80 7.66 24.20 -18.47
N GLY A 81 8.51 25.21 -18.69
CA GLY A 81 8.11 26.40 -19.46
C GLY A 81 6.90 27.16 -18.89
N GLY A 82 6.71 27.16 -17.56
CA GLY A 82 5.59 27.82 -16.90
C GLY A 82 4.30 26.99 -16.81
N SER A 83 4.20 25.86 -17.51
CA SER A 83 3.07 24.93 -17.47
C SER A 83 3.36 23.72 -16.60
N ASN A 84 2.34 23.18 -15.94
CA ASN A 84 2.43 21.97 -15.13
C ASN A 84 2.01 20.77 -15.97
N TYR A 85 2.90 19.78 -16.05
CA TYR A 85 2.65 18.51 -16.74
C TYR A 85 2.62 17.36 -15.75
N GLN A 86 1.75 16.40 -15.98
CA GLN A 86 1.69 15.14 -15.25
C GLN A 86 2.60 14.13 -15.97
N VAL A 87 3.78 13.87 -15.39
CA VAL A 87 4.80 13.03 -16.02
C VAL A 87 4.76 11.63 -15.43
N PRO A 88 4.56 10.56 -16.24
CA PRO A 88 4.62 9.19 -15.74
C PRO A 88 6.06 8.82 -15.41
N VAL A 89 6.25 8.22 -14.23
CA VAL A 89 7.55 7.74 -13.74
C VAL A 89 7.42 6.35 -13.14
N GLU A 90 8.48 5.57 -13.29
CA GLU A 90 8.57 4.26 -12.61
C GLU A 90 8.69 4.43 -11.11
N VAL A 91 8.02 3.55 -10.37
CA VAL A 91 8.02 3.56 -8.92
C VAL A 91 9.13 2.65 -8.39
N ARG A 92 10.00 3.17 -7.54
CA ARG A 92 11.06 2.39 -6.87
C ARG A 92 10.44 1.31 -5.96
N PRO A 93 11.08 0.13 -5.79
CA PRO A 93 10.53 -0.99 -5.01
C PRO A 93 10.05 -0.61 -3.61
N GLU A 94 10.83 0.17 -2.86
CA GLU A 94 10.43 0.62 -1.52
C GLU A 94 9.20 1.53 -1.52
N ARG A 95 9.07 2.37 -2.54
CA ARG A 95 7.93 3.24 -2.68
C ARG A 95 6.69 2.47 -3.12
N ARG A 96 6.86 1.42 -3.94
CA ARG A 96 5.76 0.51 -4.32
C ARG A 96 5.11 -0.09 -3.08
N ILE A 97 5.91 -0.62 -2.15
CA ILE A 97 5.42 -1.16 -0.87
C ILE A 97 4.71 -0.07 -0.06
N THR A 98 5.31 1.11 0.04
CA THR A 98 4.72 2.23 0.80
C THR A 98 3.38 2.67 0.22
N LEU A 99 3.27 2.78 -1.10
CA LEU A 99 2.01 3.12 -1.77
C LEU A 99 0.97 2.02 -1.63
N GLY A 100 1.37 0.76 -1.82
CA GLY A 100 0.49 -0.39 -1.66
C GLY A 100 -0.13 -0.46 -0.26
N LEU A 101 0.67 -0.34 0.79
CA LEU A 101 0.20 -0.31 2.18
C LEU A 101 -0.71 0.90 2.46
N ARG A 102 -0.37 2.07 1.93
CA ARG A 102 -1.20 3.27 2.07
C ARG A 102 -2.57 3.08 1.45
N TRP A 103 -2.63 2.59 0.23
CA TRP A 103 -3.88 2.38 -0.49
C TRP A 103 -4.72 1.28 0.15
N LEU A 104 -4.10 0.18 0.58
CA LEU A 104 -4.78 -0.89 1.30
C LEU A 104 -5.45 -0.37 2.58
N VAL A 105 -4.72 0.33 3.43
CA VAL A 105 -5.26 0.83 4.70
C VAL A 105 -6.33 1.91 4.48
N ASN A 106 -6.12 2.81 3.53
CA ASN A 106 -7.12 3.84 3.21
C ASN A 106 -8.40 3.22 2.63
N ALA A 107 -8.28 2.25 1.73
CA ALA A 107 -9.41 1.51 1.19
C ALA A 107 -10.17 0.74 2.29
N SER A 108 -9.44 0.10 3.20
CA SER A 108 -10.03 -0.60 4.35
C SER A 108 -10.82 0.35 5.25
N ARG A 109 -10.27 1.52 5.57
CA ARG A 109 -10.95 2.53 6.39
C ARG A 109 -12.23 3.07 5.75
N ALA A 110 -12.30 3.11 4.43
CA ALA A 110 -13.47 3.58 3.68
C ALA A 110 -14.59 2.54 3.56
N ARG A 111 -14.35 1.29 3.96
CA ARG A 111 -15.37 0.24 3.92
C ARG A 111 -16.44 0.43 4.98
N GLY A 112 -17.59 -0.21 4.78
CA GLY A 112 -18.77 -0.10 5.65
C GLY A 112 -18.88 -1.15 6.76
N GLU A 113 -17.94 -2.10 6.86
CA GLU A 113 -17.96 -3.11 7.93
C GLU A 113 -17.80 -2.47 9.31
N HIS A 114 -18.25 -3.14 10.35
CA HIS A 114 -18.33 -2.58 11.68
C HIS A 114 -16.95 -2.33 12.31
N THR A 115 -16.04 -3.30 12.26
CA THR A 115 -14.72 -3.22 12.90
C THR A 115 -13.60 -3.05 11.87
N MET A 116 -12.48 -2.41 12.28
CA MET A 116 -11.33 -2.25 11.40
C MET A 116 -10.70 -3.60 11.00
N LYS A 117 -10.70 -4.59 11.88
CA LYS A 117 -10.20 -5.93 11.58
C LYS A 117 -10.99 -6.61 10.46
N GLU A 118 -12.32 -6.47 10.46
CA GLU A 118 -13.19 -6.98 9.39
C GLU A 118 -12.95 -6.24 8.08
N ARG A 119 -12.85 -4.91 8.14
CA ARG A 119 -12.56 -4.07 6.97
C ARG A 119 -11.24 -4.45 6.33
N LEU A 120 -10.19 -4.59 7.14
CA LEU A 120 -8.85 -4.95 6.66
C LEU A 120 -8.83 -6.37 6.08
N ALA A 121 -9.43 -7.35 6.77
CA ALA A 121 -9.49 -8.73 6.29
C ALA A 121 -10.21 -8.83 4.92
N LYS A 122 -11.37 -8.21 4.80
CA LYS A 122 -12.14 -8.22 3.56
C LYS A 122 -11.44 -7.50 2.41
N GLU A 123 -10.80 -6.35 2.68
CA GLU A 123 -10.05 -5.64 1.64
C GLU A 123 -8.85 -6.46 1.16
N ILE A 124 -8.13 -7.14 2.06
CA ILE A 124 -7.02 -8.03 1.69
C ILE A 124 -7.53 -9.21 0.83
N MET A 125 -8.63 -9.84 1.22
CA MET A 125 -9.21 -10.94 0.44
C MET A 125 -9.68 -10.48 -0.94
N ASP A 126 -10.35 -9.33 -1.03
CA ASP A 126 -10.77 -8.75 -2.30
C ASP A 126 -9.56 -8.42 -3.18
N ALA A 127 -8.53 -7.83 -2.62
CA ALA A 127 -7.29 -7.50 -3.34
C ALA A 127 -6.54 -8.75 -3.81
N ALA A 128 -6.52 -9.82 -3.03
CA ALA A 128 -5.94 -11.11 -3.45
C ALA A 128 -6.68 -11.68 -4.67
N ASN A 129 -7.99 -11.44 -4.78
CA ASN A 129 -8.81 -11.78 -5.94
C ASN A 129 -8.79 -10.71 -7.05
N ASN A 130 -7.84 -9.78 -6.99
CA ASN A 130 -7.68 -8.66 -7.93
C ASN A 130 -8.93 -7.76 -8.06
N THR A 131 -9.64 -7.57 -6.98
CA THR A 131 -10.83 -6.70 -6.86
C THR A 131 -10.68 -5.74 -5.68
N GLY A 132 -11.67 -4.88 -5.48
CA GLY A 132 -11.70 -3.95 -4.36
C GLY A 132 -11.12 -2.56 -4.65
N ALA A 133 -11.28 -1.66 -3.68
CA ALA A 133 -10.95 -0.24 -3.86
C ALA A 133 -9.43 0.02 -3.97
N ALA A 134 -8.60 -0.76 -3.28
CA ALA A 134 -7.15 -0.63 -3.35
C ALA A 134 -6.60 -1.00 -4.74
N VAL A 135 -7.09 -2.09 -5.31
CA VAL A 135 -6.73 -2.52 -6.68
C VAL A 135 -7.25 -1.50 -7.71
N LYS A 136 -8.46 -1.00 -7.53
CA LYS A 136 -9.01 0.06 -8.39
C LYS A 136 -8.13 1.32 -8.36
N LYS A 137 -7.61 1.68 -7.20
CA LYS A 137 -6.68 2.82 -7.08
C LYS A 137 -5.40 2.62 -7.88
N ARG A 138 -4.85 1.40 -7.90
CA ARG A 138 -3.71 1.05 -8.76
C ARG A 138 -4.08 1.19 -10.23
N GLU A 139 -5.22 0.64 -10.65
CA GLU A 139 -5.68 0.71 -12.04
C GLU A 139 -5.88 2.15 -12.50
N ASP A 140 -6.53 2.97 -11.69
CA ASP A 140 -6.73 4.40 -11.99
C ASP A 140 -5.41 5.15 -12.12
N THR A 141 -4.42 4.83 -11.27
CA THR A 141 -3.08 5.40 -11.33
C THR A 141 -2.36 4.99 -12.61
N HIS A 142 -2.45 3.72 -13.00
CA HIS A 142 -1.86 3.22 -14.25
C HIS A 142 -2.54 3.81 -15.49
N LYS A 143 -3.86 3.96 -15.49
CA LYS A 143 -4.61 4.63 -16.56
C LYS A 143 -4.18 6.11 -16.70
N MET A 144 -4.01 6.79 -15.57
CA MET A 144 -3.49 8.17 -15.57
C MET A 144 -2.08 8.25 -16.15
N ALA A 145 -1.20 7.32 -15.78
CA ALA A 145 0.16 7.28 -16.31
C ALA A 145 0.18 7.00 -17.82
N GLU A 146 -0.68 6.13 -18.30
CA GLU A 146 -0.81 5.82 -19.71
C GLU A 146 -1.38 6.99 -20.52
N ALA A 147 -2.42 7.65 -20.01
CA ALA A 147 -2.99 8.84 -20.63
C ALA A 147 -1.98 9.99 -20.76
N ASN A 148 -1.01 10.08 -19.86
CA ASN A 148 0.06 11.07 -19.88
C ASN A 148 1.36 10.56 -20.51
N ARG A 149 1.33 9.45 -21.22
CA ARG A 149 2.51 8.82 -21.83
C ARG A 149 3.26 9.77 -22.78
N ALA A 150 2.56 10.66 -23.45
CA ALA A 150 3.15 11.66 -24.33
C ALA A 150 4.15 12.59 -23.61
N PHE A 151 4.05 12.77 -22.29
CA PHE A 151 4.94 13.61 -21.48
C PHE A 151 6.08 12.83 -20.82
N ALA A 152 6.26 11.54 -21.14
CA ALA A 152 7.32 10.71 -20.56
C ALA A 152 8.74 11.25 -20.85
N HIS A 153 8.93 11.95 -21.94
CA HIS A 153 10.21 12.58 -22.30
C HIS A 153 10.61 13.73 -21.36
N PHE A 154 9.70 14.27 -20.54
CA PHE A 154 10.00 15.23 -19.49
C PHE A 154 10.54 14.59 -18.21
N ARG A 155 10.72 13.28 -18.20
CA ARG A 155 11.32 12.53 -17.09
C ARG A 155 12.84 12.79 -17.02
N TRP A 156 13.36 12.99 -15.82
CA TRP A 156 14.79 13.10 -15.53
C TRP A 156 15.24 11.96 -14.64
#